data_c6835dd6b108a6122db10afb0e9a7704
#
_entry.id   c6835dd6b108a6122db10afb0e9a7704
#
_cell.length_a   1.000
_cell.length_b   1.000
_cell.length_c   1.000
_cell.angle_alpha   90.00
_cell.angle_beta   90.00
_cell.angle_gamma   90.00
#
_symmetry.space_group_name_H-M   'P 1'
#
loop_
_entity.id
_entity.type
_entity.pdbx_description
1 polymer ?
#
loop_
_entity_poly.entity_id
_entity_poly.type
_entity_poly.pdbx_seq_one_letter_code
_entity_poly.pdbx_strand_id
1 'polypeptide(L)'
;MKRLSLGILFLSTLHADWTSDILRKSTELYDETREKTIQIYKETVEPTPMTHEALRKQRLGEAWHNVVDELQEGTHYIDELKRAPDSAWIGKDKEDIQEDLNALFDQIVKGLVGSDMMAYKEQMVDLRKKIDANKEKILTYREERIAAPQKSTLYTTKSEYDEKIRDLKDENAILENRMRIIKENLRQSFADIGVNLSMAQVDVLLTRVDGDDIVQISLMMDTLKYITQQILQLMQESNEELKQAKKYYGMHQVLLELVVYIQQKYIDKCNNEYIPKISKIIADSKSMITQTQRLKAQEEDPKRASVYAHNIQAQEWTLKVAKRYREDLIRSRDKMIEAQKVALANLRVSKNTYETVSLSADLYDLISESQEMFVEISKIQVPDIVPFENAQLKQKYRELTDKID
;
A
#
# COMPACT_ATOMS: atom_id res chain seq x y z
N MET A 1 -53.93 -20.74 0.66
CA MET A 1 -55.03 -20.69 -0.33
C MET A 1 -56.10 -19.75 0.15
N LYS A 2 -56.20 -18.53 -0.34
CA LYS A 2 -57.44 -17.73 -0.42
C LYS A 2 -57.20 -16.72 -1.52
N ARG A 3 -57.84 -17.00 -2.64
CA ARG A 3 -57.97 -16.08 -3.80
C ARG A 3 -58.95 -15.00 -3.41
N LEU A 4 -58.60 -13.73 -3.57
CA LEU A 4 -59.54 -12.63 -3.59
C LEU A 4 -59.58 -12.13 -5.06
N SER A 5 -60.66 -12.48 -5.73
CA SER A 5 -61.05 -11.91 -7.01
C SER A 5 -61.67 -10.52 -6.74
N LEU A 6 -61.05 -9.46 -7.24
CA LEU A 6 -61.66 -8.14 -7.29
C LEU A 6 -62.30 -7.92 -8.67
N GLY A 7 -63.62 -7.77 -8.65
CA GLY A 7 -64.44 -7.50 -9.79
C GLY A 7 -64.22 -6.09 -10.31
N ILE A 8 -64.12 -5.98 -11.64
CA ILE A 8 -64.10 -4.74 -12.39
C ILE A 8 -65.51 -4.17 -12.46
N LEU A 9 -65.74 -3.00 -11.89
CA LEU A 9 -66.94 -2.20 -12.16
C LEU A 9 -66.48 -0.87 -12.82
N PHE A 10 -66.92 -0.68 -14.04
CA PHE A 10 -66.83 0.55 -14.81
C PHE A 10 -67.63 1.67 -14.19
N LEU A 11 -67.01 2.80 -13.89
CA LEU A 11 -67.63 4.12 -13.82
C LEU A 11 -66.64 5.17 -14.29
N SER A 12 -66.90 5.72 -15.43
CA SER A 12 -66.16 6.80 -16.09
C SER A 12 -66.38 8.13 -15.34
N THR A 13 -65.36 8.96 -15.31
CA THR A 13 -65.34 10.42 -15.08
C THR A 13 -64.91 10.98 -13.73
N LEU A 14 -64.39 10.18 -12.79
CA LEU A 14 -63.77 10.72 -11.55
C LEU A 14 -62.44 10.08 -11.19
N HIS A 15 -61.71 9.50 -12.15
CA HIS A 15 -60.60 8.57 -11.89
C HIS A 15 -59.20 9.05 -12.26
N ALA A 16 -59.06 10.25 -12.84
CA ALA A 16 -57.70 10.75 -13.16
C ALA A 16 -56.91 11.15 -11.91
N ASP A 17 -57.56 11.71 -10.89
CA ASP A 17 -56.93 12.14 -9.66
C ASP A 17 -56.60 10.95 -8.74
N TRP A 18 -57.47 9.95 -8.66
CA TRP A 18 -57.31 8.80 -7.75
C TRP A 18 -56.21 7.83 -8.26
N THR A 19 -56.12 7.61 -9.56
CA THR A 19 -55.04 6.78 -10.14
C THR A 19 -53.69 7.46 -10.05
N SER A 20 -53.63 8.78 -10.21
CA SER A 20 -52.39 9.54 -10.02
C SER A 20 -51.94 9.55 -8.56
N ASP A 21 -52.89 9.62 -7.60
CA ASP A 21 -52.59 9.60 -6.17
C ASP A 21 -52.13 8.21 -5.68
N ILE A 22 -52.73 7.12 -6.21
CA ILE A 22 -52.27 5.75 -5.95
C ILE A 22 -50.88 5.51 -6.54
N LEU A 23 -50.63 5.94 -7.79
CA LEU A 23 -49.31 5.83 -8.42
C LEU A 23 -48.27 6.62 -7.65
N ARG A 24 -48.57 7.84 -7.22
CA ARG A 24 -47.69 8.65 -6.38
C ARG A 24 -47.39 7.98 -5.05
N LYS A 25 -48.41 7.54 -4.31
CA LYS A 25 -48.23 6.83 -3.01
C LYS A 25 -47.52 5.49 -3.15
N SER A 26 -47.75 4.75 -4.26
CA SER A 26 -46.97 3.51 -4.49
C SER A 26 -45.51 3.79 -4.81
N THR A 27 -45.22 4.88 -5.52
CA THR A 27 -43.86 5.34 -5.81
C THR A 27 -43.16 5.82 -4.51
N GLU A 28 -43.86 6.63 -3.70
CA GLU A 28 -43.36 7.09 -2.40
C GLU A 28 -43.07 5.91 -1.45
N LEU A 29 -43.97 4.92 -1.36
CA LEU A 29 -43.78 3.72 -0.54
C LEU A 29 -42.63 2.84 -1.06
N TYR A 30 -42.50 2.75 -2.38
CA TYR A 30 -41.40 2.04 -3.03
C TYR A 30 -40.05 2.72 -2.74
N ASP A 31 -39.97 4.04 -2.91
CA ASP A 31 -38.76 4.80 -2.65
C ASP A 31 -38.36 4.74 -1.16
N GLU A 32 -39.34 4.82 -0.23
CA GLU A 32 -39.10 4.65 1.22
C GLU A 32 -38.60 3.22 1.55
N THR A 33 -39.20 2.20 0.95
CA THR A 33 -38.78 0.80 1.16
C THR A 33 -37.40 0.54 0.58
N ARG A 34 -37.11 1.12 -0.57
CA ARG A 34 -35.81 1.08 -1.22
C ARG A 34 -34.74 1.79 -0.40
N GLU A 35 -35.00 2.98 0.12
CA GLU A 35 -34.07 3.70 1.00
C GLU A 35 -33.78 2.88 2.26
N LYS A 36 -34.80 2.29 2.88
CA LYS A 36 -34.62 1.38 4.04
C LYS A 36 -33.80 0.14 3.68
N THR A 37 -34.02 -0.44 2.50
CA THR A 37 -33.25 -1.60 2.02
C THR A 37 -31.80 -1.24 1.77
N ILE A 38 -31.54 -0.08 1.15
CA ILE A 38 -30.20 0.46 0.95
C ILE A 38 -29.53 0.75 2.31
N GLN A 39 -30.27 1.30 3.28
CA GLN A 39 -29.77 1.58 4.60
C GLN A 39 -29.41 0.28 5.34
N ILE A 40 -30.29 -0.72 5.30
CA ILE A 40 -30.04 -2.06 5.87
C ILE A 40 -28.84 -2.72 5.22
N TYR A 41 -28.70 -2.62 3.87
CA TYR A 41 -27.54 -3.14 3.16
C TYR A 41 -26.24 -2.45 3.60
N LYS A 42 -26.25 -1.12 3.76
CA LYS A 42 -25.12 -0.37 4.30
C LYS A 42 -24.71 -0.82 5.72
N GLU A 43 -25.67 -1.19 6.55
CA GLU A 43 -25.43 -1.47 7.96
C GLU A 43 -25.15 -2.97 8.25
N THR A 44 -25.70 -3.88 7.44
CA THR A 44 -25.73 -5.31 7.79
C THR A 44 -24.97 -6.23 6.83
N VAL A 45 -24.83 -5.87 5.57
CA VAL A 45 -24.30 -6.79 4.54
C VAL A 45 -22.79 -6.65 4.34
N GLU A 46 -22.23 -5.45 4.53
CA GLU A 46 -20.79 -5.24 4.45
C GLU A 46 -20.32 -4.24 5.51
N PRO A 47 -19.27 -4.55 6.26
CA PRO A 47 -18.72 -3.61 7.24
C PRO A 47 -18.23 -2.34 6.54
N THR A 48 -18.53 -1.18 7.12
CA THR A 48 -17.94 0.09 6.69
C THR A 48 -16.42 -0.01 6.84
N PRO A 49 -15.63 0.44 5.85
CA PRO A 49 -14.19 0.48 5.98
C PRO A 49 -13.76 1.17 7.29
N MET A 50 -12.81 0.57 7.98
CA MET A 50 -12.25 1.15 9.22
C MET A 50 -11.73 2.55 8.94
N THR A 51 -11.80 3.43 9.95
CA THR A 51 -11.19 4.76 9.86
C THR A 51 -9.68 4.64 9.76
N HIS A 52 -9.04 5.62 9.14
CA HIS A 52 -7.59 5.68 9.03
C HIS A 52 -6.89 5.56 10.40
N GLU A 53 -7.37 6.27 11.42
CA GLU A 53 -6.80 6.25 12.77
C GLU A 53 -6.89 4.85 13.41
N ALA A 54 -8.03 4.16 13.26
CA ALA A 54 -8.21 2.81 13.78
C ALA A 54 -7.27 1.80 13.10
N LEU A 55 -7.17 1.88 11.77
CA LEU A 55 -6.25 1.04 10.98
C LEU A 55 -4.79 1.30 11.35
N ARG A 56 -4.40 2.57 11.44
CA ARG A 56 -3.04 2.94 11.83
C ARG A 56 -2.69 2.45 13.21
N LYS A 57 -3.56 2.61 14.20
CA LYS A 57 -3.35 2.13 15.57
C LYS A 57 -3.22 0.60 15.62
N GLN A 58 -4.04 -0.12 14.89
CA GLN A 58 -3.94 -1.58 14.78
C GLN A 58 -2.61 -1.98 14.17
N ARG A 59 -2.25 -1.45 13.00
CA ARG A 59 -0.99 -1.74 12.30
C ARG A 59 0.23 -1.51 13.19
N LEU A 60 0.31 -0.34 13.81
CA LEU A 60 1.46 0.02 14.64
C LEU A 60 1.58 -0.86 15.89
N GLY A 61 0.43 -1.24 16.50
CA GLY A 61 0.40 -2.14 17.63
C GLY A 61 0.86 -3.57 17.28
N GLU A 62 0.42 -4.09 16.14
CA GLU A 62 0.82 -5.40 15.64
C GLU A 62 2.28 -5.41 15.15
N ALA A 63 2.72 -4.34 14.50
CA ALA A 63 4.04 -4.28 13.88
C ALA A 63 5.19 -4.43 14.90
N TRP A 64 5.09 -3.79 16.05
CA TRP A 64 6.10 -3.96 17.10
C TRP A 64 6.23 -5.41 17.53
N HIS A 65 5.09 -6.06 17.80
CA HIS A 65 5.06 -7.45 18.25
C HIS A 65 5.57 -8.43 17.19
N ASN A 66 5.28 -8.12 15.93
CA ASN A 66 5.60 -9.01 14.79
C ASN A 66 7.05 -8.88 14.30
N VAL A 67 7.80 -7.85 14.71
CA VAL A 67 9.14 -7.62 14.15
C VAL A 67 10.24 -7.43 15.19
N VAL A 68 9.90 -7.35 16.48
CA VAL A 68 10.91 -7.11 17.53
C VAL A 68 11.90 -8.26 17.67
N ASP A 69 11.42 -9.49 17.56
CA ASP A 69 12.23 -10.69 17.67
C ASP A 69 13.12 -10.84 16.42
N GLU A 70 12.58 -10.59 15.24
CA GLU A 70 13.32 -10.59 13.98
C GLU A 70 14.40 -9.51 13.93
N LEU A 71 14.16 -8.33 14.53
CA LEU A 71 15.19 -7.30 14.63
C LEU A 71 16.33 -7.74 15.54
N GLN A 72 16.06 -8.50 16.59
CA GLN A 72 17.10 -9.10 17.43
C GLN A 72 17.87 -10.20 16.69
N GLU A 73 17.17 -11.07 15.97
CA GLU A 73 17.77 -12.09 15.13
C GLU A 73 18.67 -11.46 14.05
N GLY A 74 18.22 -10.39 13.41
CA GLY A 74 19.03 -9.62 12.46
C GLY A 74 20.33 -9.11 13.06
N THR A 75 20.33 -8.70 14.34
CA THR A 75 21.57 -8.32 15.04
C THR A 75 22.56 -9.50 15.15
N HIS A 76 22.05 -10.71 15.34
CA HIS A 76 22.88 -11.91 15.35
C HIS A 76 23.53 -12.18 13.99
N TYR A 77 22.77 -12.10 12.90
CA TYR A 77 23.33 -12.22 11.55
C TYR A 77 24.39 -11.15 11.24
N ILE A 78 24.19 -9.92 11.72
CA ILE A 78 25.19 -8.85 11.58
C ILE A 78 26.50 -9.22 12.30
N ASP A 79 26.42 -9.80 13.49
CA ASP A 79 27.60 -10.23 14.23
C ASP A 79 28.28 -11.48 13.64
N GLU A 80 27.50 -12.37 13.03
CA GLU A 80 28.02 -13.52 12.28
C GLU A 80 28.74 -13.06 10.98
N LEU A 81 28.17 -12.11 10.23
CA LEU A 81 28.79 -11.54 9.03
C LEU A 81 30.20 -10.97 9.30
N LYS A 82 30.43 -10.38 10.50
CA LYS A 82 31.74 -9.85 10.87
C LYS A 82 32.80 -10.95 11.07
N ARG A 83 32.37 -12.14 11.46
CA ARG A 83 33.25 -13.27 11.81
C ARG A 83 33.39 -14.27 10.66
N ALA A 84 32.44 -14.28 9.74
CA ALA A 84 32.42 -15.22 8.63
C ALA A 84 33.55 -14.98 7.64
N PRO A 85 34.11 -16.04 7.04
CA PRO A 85 35.07 -15.93 5.94
C PRO A 85 34.39 -15.43 4.66
N ASP A 86 35.16 -14.84 3.76
CA ASP A 86 34.64 -14.39 2.45
C ASP A 86 34.22 -15.56 1.55
N SER A 87 34.75 -16.77 1.76
CA SER A 87 34.29 -18.01 1.16
C SER A 87 34.60 -19.18 2.08
N ALA A 88 33.70 -20.15 2.20
CA ALA A 88 33.84 -21.32 3.03
C ALA A 88 33.69 -22.61 2.22
N TRP A 89 34.54 -23.60 2.53
CA TRP A 89 34.34 -24.98 2.00
C TRP A 89 33.47 -25.82 2.95
N ILE A 90 33.44 -25.49 4.22
CA ILE A 90 32.60 -26.09 5.27
C ILE A 90 32.02 -24.99 6.13
N GLY A 91 30.69 -25.01 6.35
CA GLY A 91 29.98 -23.96 7.09
C GLY A 91 29.48 -22.85 6.17
N LYS A 92 28.94 -21.80 6.77
CA LYS A 92 28.42 -20.63 6.03
C LYS A 92 29.52 -19.60 5.80
N ASP A 93 29.56 -19.02 4.61
CA ASP A 93 30.36 -17.84 4.30
C ASP A 93 29.49 -16.56 4.38
N LYS A 94 30.11 -15.43 4.05
CA LYS A 94 29.42 -14.14 4.07
C LYS A 94 28.23 -14.07 3.11
N GLU A 95 28.29 -14.75 1.97
CA GLU A 95 27.22 -14.76 0.97
C GLU A 95 26.00 -15.52 1.51
N ASP A 96 26.23 -16.71 2.09
CA ASP A 96 25.18 -17.51 2.72
C ASP A 96 24.47 -16.76 3.86
N ILE A 97 25.25 -16.09 4.73
CA ILE A 97 24.71 -15.34 5.87
C ILE A 97 23.94 -14.09 5.36
N GLN A 98 24.42 -13.46 4.29
CA GLN A 98 23.71 -12.33 3.68
C GLN A 98 22.38 -12.77 3.05
N GLU A 99 22.32 -13.98 2.46
CA GLU A 99 21.07 -14.55 1.95
C GLU A 99 20.08 -14.82 3.10
N ASP A 100 20.53 -15.38 4.22
CA ASP A 100 19.69 -15.56 5.41
C ASP A 100 19.18 -14.24 5.95
N LEU A 101 20.02 -13.22 6.03
CA LEU A 101 19.62 -11.87 6.46
C LEU A 101 18.61 -11.25 5.48
N ASN A 102 18.77 -11.47 4.18
CA ASN A 102 17.81 -11.02 3.18
C ASN A 102 16.46 -11.74 3.32
N ALA A 103 16.49 -13.04 3.63
CA ALA A 103 15.28 -13.82 3.90
C ALA A 103 14.55 -13.31 5.16
N LEU A 104 15.31 -12.98 6.20
CA LEU A 104 14.78 -12.33 7.42
C LEU A 104 14.17 -10.96 7.08
N PHE A 105 14.81 -10.15 6.25
CA PHE A 105 14.26 -8.87 5.79
C PHE A 105 12.94 -9.05 5.04
N ASP A 106 12.80 -10.10 4.25
CA ASP A 106 11.52 -10.41 3.59
C ASP A 106 10.42 -10.79 4.59
N GLN A 107 10.76 -11.45 5.69
CA GLN A 107 9.81 -11.73 6.79
C GLN A 107 9.44 -10.44 7.53
N ILE A 108 10.41 -9.61 7.88
CA ILE A 108 10.16 -8.31 8.51
C ILE A 108 9.28 -7.43 7.61
N VAL A 109 9.57 -7.35 6.30
CA VAL A 109 8.75 -6.61 5.33
C VAL A 109 7.30 -7.07 5.35
N LYS A 110 7.04 -8.38 5.40
CA LYS A 110 5.68 -8.93 5.53
C LYS A 110 5.00 -8.49 6.82
N GLY A 111 5.73 -8.52 7.94
CA GLY A 111 5.25 -8.07 9.24
C GLY A 111 4.97 -6.55 9.29
N LEU A 112 5.83 -5.74 8.65
CA LEU A 112 5.67 -4.28 8.58
C LEU A 112 4.52 -3.83 7.68
N VAL A 113 4.28 -4.54 6.58
CA VAL A 113 3.18 -4.24 5.65
C VAL A 113 1.84 -4.44 6.34
N GLY A 114 1.80 -5.39 7.30
CA GLY A 114 0.63 -5.66 8.12
C GLY A 114 -0.58 -6.15 7.31
N SER A 115 -1.65 -6.45 8.04
CA SER A 115 -2.95 -6.80 7.45
C SER A 115 -3.56 -5.66 6.63
N ASP A 116 -3.19 -4.43 6.91
CA ASP A 116 -3.86 -3.22 6.38
C ASP A 116 -3.67 -3.03 4.89
N MET A 117 -2.45 -3.22 4.38
CA MET A 117 -2.21 -3.03 2.95
C MET A 117 -2.79 -4.16 2.12
N MET A 118 -2.71 -5.39 2.60
CA MET A 118 -3.43 -6.50 2.01
C MET A 118 -4.92 -6.19 2.00
N ALA A 119 -5.44 -5.66 3.13
CA ALA A 119 -6.83 -5.25 3.27
C ALA A 119 -7.21 -4.11 2.30
N TYR A 120 -6.42 -3.05 2.16
CA TYR A 120 -6.70 -1.97 1.20
C TYR A 120 -6.74 -2.48 -0.24
N LYS A 121 -5.73 -3.27 -0.61
CA LYS A 121 -5.62 -3.81 -1.98
C LYS A 121 -6.76 -4.79 -2.28
N GLU A 122 -7.00 -5.74 -1.40
CA GLU A 122 -8.06 -6.74 -1.55
C GLU A 122 -9.44 -6.07 -1.60
N GLN A 123 -9.72 -5.14 -0.70
CA GLN A 123 -10.96 -4.38 -0.69
C GLN A 123 -11.15 -3.58 -1.97
N MET A 124 -10.11 -2.87 -2.44
CA MET A 124 -10.18 -2.10 -3.68
C MET A 124 -10.42 -2.98 -4.91
N VAL A 125 -9.76 -4.14 -4.98
CA VAL A 125 -9.95 -5.11 -6.07
C VAL A 125 -11.35 -5.71 -6.03
N ASP A 126 -11.84 -6.08 -4.85
CA ASP A 126 -13.17 -6.65 -4.67
C ASP A 126 -14.28 -5.64 -5.02
N LEU A 127 -14.19 -4.42 -4.49
CA LEU A 127 -15.12 -3.34 -4.83
C LEU A 127 -15.14 -3.05 -6.33
N ARG A 128 -13.97 -3.01 -6.99
CA ARG A 128 -13.89 -2.81 -8.44
C ARG A 128 -14.54 -3.94 -9.21
N LYS A 129 -14.28 -5.22 -8.83
CA LYS A 129 -14.93 -6.38 -9.45
C LYS A 129 -16.45 -6.32 -9.34
N LYS A 130 -16.97 -5.95 -8.16
CA LYS A 130 -18.43 -5.79 -7.95
C LYS A 130 -19.01 -4.69 -8.82
N ILE A 131 -18.37 -3.53 -8.89
CA ILE A 131 -18.79 -2.42 -9.74
C ILE A 131 -18.81 -2.84 -11.22
N ASP A 132 -17.78 -3.52 -11.70
CA ASP A 132 -17.70 -3.94 -13.10
C ASP A 132 -18.76 -5.02 -13.42
N ALA A 133 -18.97 -5.99 -12.53
CA ALA A 133 -20.06 -6.97 -12.66
C ALA A 133 -21.45 -6.31 -12.70
N ASN A 134 -21.68 -5.31 -11.87
CA ASN A 134 -22.93 -4.55 -11.89
C ASN A 134 -23.07 -3.75 -13.19
N LYS A 135 -22.00 -3.17 -13.72
CA LYS A 135 -22.02 -2.48 -15.02
C LYS A 135 -22.37 -3.44 -16.16
N GLU A 136 -21.84 -4.65 -16.17
CA GLU A 136 -22.19 -5.68 -17.16
C GLU A 136 -23.66 -6.08 -17.04
N LYS A 137 -24.16 -6.32 -15.82
CA LYS A 137 -25.59 -6.60 -15.60
C LYS A 137 -26.48 -5.45 -16.08
N ILE A 138 -26.10 -4.20 -15.83
CA ILE A 138 -26.83 -3.02 -16.32
C ILE A 138 -26.89 -3.01 -17.84
N LEU A 139 -25.80 -3.38 -18.54
CA LEU A 139 -25.82 -3.49 -20.01
C LEU A 139 -26.76 -4.58 -20.47
N THR A 140 -26.70 -5.77 -19.88
CA THR A 140 -27.61 -6.89 -20.18
C THR A 140 -29.07 -6.51 -19.94
N TYR A 141 -29.38 -5.89 -18.81
CA TYR A 141 -30.77 -5.46 -18.52
C TYR A 141 -31.25 -4.36 -19.46
N ARG A 142 -30.37 -3.48 -19.96
CA ARG A 142 -30.74 -2.51 -21.00
C ARG A 142 -31.08 -3.18 -22.33
N GLU A 143 -30.36 -4.23 -22.72
CA GLU A 143 -30.62 -5.00 -23.93
C GLU A 143 -31.93 -5.79 -23.79
N GLU A 144 -32.13 -6.51 -22.69
CA GLU A 144 -33.34 -7.28 -22.41
C GLU A 144 -34.59 -6.37 -22.32
N ARG A 145 -34.46 -5.19 -21.75
CA ARG A 145 -35.51 -4.17 -21.67
C ARG A 145 -36.05 -3.75 -23.04
N ILE A 146 -35.25 -3.75 -24.11
CA ILE A 146 -35.68 -3.35 -25.46
C ILE A 146 -36.85 -4.23 -25.93
N ALA A 147 -36.73 -5.55 -25.71
CA ALA A 147 -37.73 -6.54 -26.13
C ALA A 147 -38.83 -6.80 -25.08
N ALA A 148 -38.69 -6.25 -23.86
CA ALA A 148 -39.60 -6.50 -22.76
C ALA A 148 -40.99 -5.88 -22.98
N PRO A 149 -42.07 -6.57 -22.54
CA PRO A 149 -43.41 -6.03 -22.62
C PRO A 149 -43.66 -4.89 -21.63
N GLN A 150 -44.60 -3.99 -21.94
CA GLN A 150 -44.97 -2.93 -20.99
C GLN A 150 -45.73 -3.44 -19.76
N LYS A 151 -46.53 -4.50 -19.94
CA LYS A 151 -47.28 -5.18 -18.88
C LYS A 151 -47.27 -6.68 -19.16
N SER A 152 -46.94 -7.45 -18.11
CA SER A 152 -46.97 -8.92 -18.16
C SER A 152 -47.08 -9.48 -16.73
N THR A 153 -47.70 -10.65 -16.60
CA THR A 153 -47.70 -11.45 -15.37
C THR A 153 -46.75 -12.64 -15.48
N LEU A 154 -46.19 -12.88 -16.67
CA LEU A 154 -45.33 -14.05 -16.96
C LEU A 154 -43.90 -13.65 -17.31
N TYR A 155 -43.66 -12.45 -17.77
CA TYR A 155 -42.36 -11.97 -18.23
C TYR A 155 -41.98 -10.69 -17.52
N THR A 156 -40.69 -10.48 -17.29
CA THR A 156 -40.14 -9.23 -16.74
C THR A 156 -40.51 -8.06 -17.65
N THR A 157 -41.11 -7.04 -17.08
CA THR A 157 -41.59 -5.84 -17.80
C THR A 157 -40.47 -4.79 -17.94
N LYS A 158 -40.71 -3.79 -18.81
CA LYS A 158 -39.80 -2.64 -18.94
C LYS A 158 -39.57 -1.92 -17.61
N SER A 159 -40.63 -1.75 -16.82
CA SER A 159 -40.55 -1.09 -15.50
C SER A 159 -39.70 -1.86 -14.52
N GLU A 160 -39.81 -3.20 -14.48
CA GLU A 160 -39.02 -4.05 -13.61
C GLU A 160 -37.52 -4.06 -14.02
N TYR A 161 -37.22 -3.97 -15.32
CA TYR A 161 -35.82 -3.78 -15.75
C TYR A 161 -35.28 -2.39 -15.39
N ASP A 162 -36.10 -1.34 -15.48
CA ASP A 162 -35.71 0.01 -15.07
C ASP A 162 -35.41 0.05 -13.53
N GLU A 163 -36.19 -0.68 -12.75
CA GLU A 163 -35.96 -0.86 -11.31
C GLU A 163 -34.64 -1.58 -11.04
N LYS A 164 -34.42 -2.75 -11.62
CA LYS A 164 -33.17 -3.51 -11.50
C LYS A 164 -31.94 -2.69 -11.90
N ILE A 165 -32.05 -1.89 -12.96
CA ILE A 165 -30.97 -1.00 -13.40
C ILE A 165 -30.73 0.11 -12.37
N ARG A 166 -31.78 0.64 -11.73
CA ARG A 166 -31.68 1.66 -10.71
C ARG A 166 -30.99 1.11 -9.46
N ASP A 167 -31.43 -0.06 -8.98
CA ASP A 167 -30.85 -0.71 -7.82
C ASP A 167 -29.35 -0.98 -7.98
N LEU A 168 -28.92 -1.50 -9.15
CA LEU A 168 -27.49 -1.71 -9.44
C LEU A 168 -26.70 -0.41 -9.52
N LYS A 169 -27.29 0.69 -9.98
CA LYS A 169 -26.64 2.01 -9.98
C LYS A 169 -26.46 2.54 -8.57
N ASP A 170 -27.47 2.36 -7.71
CA ASP A 170 -27.41 2.80 -6.33
C ASP A 170 -26.42 1.97 -5.54
N GLU A 171 -26.38 0.65 -5.75
CA GLU A 171 -25.34 -0.21 -5.22
C GLU A 171 -23.93 0.25 -5.66
N ASN A 172 -23.76 0.55 -6.95
CA ASN A 172 -22.48 1.09 -7.43
C ASN A 172 -22.10 2.41 -6.76
N ALA A 173 -23.05 3.30 -6.50
CA ALA A 173 -22.77 4.55 -5.76
C ALA A 173 -22.28 4.29 -4.34
N ILE A 174 -22.83 3.27 -3.65
CA ILE A 174 -22.35 2.83 -2.33
C ILE A 174 -20.93 2.28 -2.43
N LEU A 175 -20.67 1.39 -3.39
CA LEU A 175 -19.34 0.79 -3.59
C LEU A 175 -18.29 1.85 -3.95
N GLU A 176 -18.62 2.81 -4.81
CA GLU A 176 -17.76 3.94 -5.17
C GLU A 176 -17.46 4.84 -3.95
N ASN A 177 -18.45 5.08 -3.08
CA ASN A 177 -18.21 5.81 -1.84
C ASN A 177 -17.26 5.06 -0.89
N ARG A 178 -17.36 3.74 -0.79
CA ARG A 178 -16.41 2.91 -0.02
C ARG A 178 -15.00 3.01 -0.59
N MET A 179 -14.84 2.92 -1.91
CA MET A 179 -13.54 3.14 -2.56
C MET A 179 -12.98 4.53 -2.23
N ARG A 180 -13.82 5.56 -2.16
CA ARG A 180 -13.41 6.92 -1.79
C ARG A 180 -12.90 6.98 -0.36
N ILE A 181 -13.54 6.28 0.59
CA ILE A 181 -13.10 6.21 2.00
C ILE A 181 -11.73 5.54 2.09
N ILE A 182 -11.53 4.41 1.39
CA ILE A 182 -10.23 3.71 1.34
C ILE A 182 -9.13 4.63 0.78
N LYS A 183 -9.41 5.35 -0.31
CA LYS A 183 -8.47 6.31 -0.89
C LYS A 183 -8.14 7.46 0.06
N GLU A 184 -9.12 7.94 0.82
CA GLU A 184 -8.90 8.99 1.82
C GLU A 184 -8.05 8.49 2.99
N ASN A 185 -8.27 7.26 3.46
CA ASN A 185 -7.44 6.62 4.48
C ASN A 185 -5.98 6.50 3.98
N LEU A 186 -5.79 6.10 2.72
CA LEU A 186 -4.47 6.03 2.10
C LEU A 186 -3.83 7.41 1.99
N ARG A 187 -4.59 8.44 1.56
CA ARG A 187 -4.13 9.83 1.50
C ARG A 187 -3.63 10.31 2.86
N GLN A 188 -4.35 10.00 3.92
CA GLN A 188 -3.97 10.35 5.28
C GLN A 188 -2.71 9.61 5.73
N SER A 189 -2.57 8.32 5.40
CA SER A 189 -1.35 7.56 5.68
C SER A 189 -0.11 8.20 5.03
N PHE A 190 -0.25 8.76 3.83
CA PHE A 190 0.82 9.53 3.21
C PHE A 190 1.10 10.85 3.94
N ALA A 191 0.08 11.56 4.41
CA ALA A 191 0.23 12.79 5.17
C ALA A 191 0.99 12.57 6.49
N ASP A 192 0.78 11.43 7.16
CA ASP A 192 1.48 11.07 8.41
C ASP A 192 3.00 10.94 8.24
N ILE A 193 3.46 10.57 7.05
CA ILE A 193 4.89 10.52 6.71
C ILE A 193 5.40 11.82 6.07
N GLY A 194 4.58 12.87 6.07
CA GLY A 194 4.94 14.18 5.53
C GLY A 194 4.68 14.35 4.03
N VAL A 195 4.00 13.40 3.37
CA VAL A 195 3.68 13.45 1.94
C VAL A 195 2.22 13.85 1.73
N ASN A 196 1.97 15.13 1.42
CA ASN A 196 0.63 15.64 1.19
C ASN A 196 0.19 15.40 -0.26
N LEU A 197 -0.74 14.46 -0.45
CA LEU A 197 -1.33 14.13 -1.74
C LEU A 197 -2.77 14.66 -1.83
N SER A 198 -3.16 15.15 -3.02
CA SER A 198 -4.56 15.34 -3.37
C SER A 198 -5.21 14.00 -3.73
N MET A 199 -6.56 13.91 -3.68
CA MET A 199 -7.29 12.71 -4.10
C MET A 199 -6.98 12.33 -5.55
N ALA A 200 -6.84 13.31 -6.44
CA ALA A 200 -6.43 13.05 -7.83
C ALA A 200 -5.04 12.42 -7.94
N GLN A 201 -4.10 12.83 -7.07
CA GLN A 201 -2.77 12.20 -7.02
C GLN A 201 -2.81 10.78 -6.47
N VAL A 202 -3.68 10.51 -5.48
CA VAL A 202 -3.93 9.14 -5.01
C VAL A 202 -4.51 8.27 -6.12
N ASP A 203 -5.48 8.77 -6.91
CA ASP A 203 -6.02 8.05 -8.05
C ASP A 203 -4.95 7.72 -9.09
N VAL A 204 -4.10 8.68 -9.42
CA VAL A 204 -2.95 8.46 -10.32
C VAL A 204 -1.99 7.41 -9.74
N LEU A 205 -1.66 7.51 -8.45
CA LEU A 205 -0.79 6.56 -7.77
C LEU A 205 -1.31 5.12 -7.88
N LEU A 206 -2.61 4.91 -7.60
CA LEU A 206 -3.25 3.59 -7.64
C LEU A 206 -3.41 3.00 -9.06
N THR A 207 -3.20 3.81 -10.11
CA THR A 207 -3.21 3.36 -11.50
C THR A 207 -1.81 3.12 -12.08
N ARG A 208 -0.76 3.49 -11.36
CA ARG A 208 0.63 3.28 -11.78
C ARG A 208 1.04 1.81 -11.67
N VAL A 209 1.97 1.35 -12.52
CA VAL A 209 2.51 -0.02 -12.42
C VAL A 209 3.32 -0.25 -11.15
N ASP A 210 3.94 0.80 -10.62
CA ASP A 210 4.71 0.82 -9.38
C ASP A 210 3.90 1.36 -8.18
N GLY A 211 2.62 1.61 -8.35
CA GLY A 211 1.77 2.24 -7.34
C GLY A 211 1.67 1.43 -6.06
N ASP A 212 1.50 0.12 -6.18
CA ASP A 212 1.45 -0.80 -5.05
C ASP A 212 2.75 -0.77 -4.23
N ASP A 213 3.91 -0.75 -4.89
CA ASP A 213 5.21 -0.69 -4.21
C ASP A 213 5.41 0.65 -3.50
N ILE A 214 5.00 1.77 -4.12
CA ILE A 214 5.08 3.10 -3.48
C ILE A 214 4.20 3.15 -2.23
N VAL A 215 2.96 2.63 -2.30
CA VAL A 215 2.06 2.55 -1.15
C VAL A 215 2.67 1.68 -0.06
N GLN A 216 3.17 0.51 -0.42
CA GLN A 216 3.80 -0.44 0.51
C GLN A 216 5.02 0.18 1.22
N ILE A 217 5.92 0.78 0.47
CA ILE A 217 7.11 1.47 1.02
C ILE A 217 6.69 2.59 1.97
N SER A 218 5.67 3.37 1.61
CA SER A 218 5.21 4.48 2.44
C SER A 218 4.65 4.01 3.78
N LEU A 219 3.83 2.95 3.79
CA LEU A 219 3.31 2.37 5.02
C LEU A 219 4.41 1.72 5.87
N MET A 220 5.36 1.04 5.24
CA MET A 220 6.54 0.50 5.94
C MET A 220 7.36 1.61 6.61
N MET A 221 7.58 2.75 5.92
CA MET A 221 8.33 3.87 6.48
C MET A 221 7.63 4.50 7.71
N ASP A 222 6.29 4.60 7.71
CA ASP A 222 5.53 5.03 8.89
C ASP A 222 5.73 4.05 10.06
N THR A 223 5.63 2.76 9.78
CA THR A 223 5.85 1.70 10.77
C THR A 223 7.28 1.68 11.30
N LEU A 224 8.29 1.79 10.43
CA LEU A 224 9.71 1.86 10.82
C LEU A 224 10.01 3.08 11.70
N LYS A 225 9.41 4.23 11.37
CA LYS A 225 9.50 5.45 12.20
C LYS A 225 8.94 5.21 13.60
N TYR A 226 7.77 4.56 13.71
CA TYR A 226 7.17 4.20 14.98
C TYR A 226 8.05 3.24 15.78
N ILE A 227 8.54 2.16 15.17
CA ILE A 227 9.44 1.18 15.80
C ILE A 227 10.70 1.87 16.30
N THR A 228 11.31 2.74 15.50
CA THR A 228 12.47 3.54 15.90
C THR A 228 12.16 4.37 17.15
N GLN A 229 11.00 5.01 17.23
CA GLN A 229 10.57 5.78 18.41
C GLN A 229 10.39 4.87 19.63
N GLN A 230 9.84 3.66 19.49
CA GLN A 230 9.72 2.70 20.58
C GLN A 230 11.07 2.24 21.09
N ILE A 231 12.03 1.95 20.20
CA ILE A 231 13.41 1.58 20.59
C ILE A 231 14.05 2.73 21.37
N LEU A 232 13.90 3.98 20.91
CA LEU A 232 14.39 5.17 21.64
C LEU A 232 13.78 5.29 23.03
N GLN A 233 12.47 5.09 23.16
CA GLN A 233 11.79 5.15 24.43
C GLN A 233 12.29 4.06 25.39
N LEU A 234 12.41 2.83 24.91
CA LEU A 234 12.97 1.72 25.70
C LEU A 234 14.40 2.00 26.17
N MET A 235 15.22 2.62 25.31
CA MET A 235 16.55 3.05 25.69
C MET A 235 16.52 4.10 26.82
N GLN A 236 15.57 5.04 26.79
CA GLN A 236 15.41 6.06 27.82
C GLN A 236 14.88 5.52 29.14
N GLU A 237 14.00 4.52 29.11
CA GLU A 237 13.38 3.92 30.30
C GLU A 237 14.27 2.90 31.00
N SER A 238 15.24 2.31 30.29
CA SER A 238 15.95 1.13 30.77
C SER A 238 17.10 1.42 31.77
N ASN A 239 17.40 2.66 32.16
CA ASN A 239 18.55 3.05 32.99
C ASN A 239 19.88 2.33 32.61
N GLU A 240 19.98 1.94 31.45
CA GLU A 240 20.98 1.36 30.55
C GLU A 240 22.16 0.63 31.17
N GLU A 241 21.96 -0.63 31.41
CA GLU A 241 23.05 -1.60 31.36
C GLU A 241 23.62 -1.66 29.92
N LEU A 242 24.94 -1.73 29.76
CA LEU A 242 25.60 -1.76 28.44
C LEU A 242 25.08 -2.88 27.51
N LYS A 243 24.66 -4.02 28.11
CA LYS A 243 24.04 -5.12 27.36
C LYS A 243 22.71 -4.69 26.65
N GLN A 244 21.88 -3.89 27.33
CA GLN A 244 20.66 -3.38 26.76
C GLN A 244 20.94 -2.34 25.65
N ALA A 245 21.94 -1.49 25.89
CA ALA A 245 22.40 -0.56 24.87
C ALA A 245 22.88 -1.31 23.61
N LYS A 246 23.74 -2.32 23.72
CA LYS A 246 24.19 -3.14 22.60
C LYS A 246 23.01 -3.72 21.81
N LYS A 247 22.03 -4.29 22.51
CA LYS A 247 20.80 -4.82 21.88
C LYS A 247 20.09 -3.76 21.03
N TYR A 248 19.80 -2.59 21.59
CA TYR A 248 18.99 -1.56 20.89
C TYR A 248 19.77 -0.87 19.76
N TYR A 249 21.07 -0.64 19.92
CA TYR A 249 21.90 -0.12 18.81
C TYR A 249 22.03 -1.14 17.67
N GLY A 250 22.09 -2.43 17.99
CA GLY A 250 22.05 -3.51 17.00
C GLY A 250 20.73 -3.51 16.23
N MET A 251 19.60 -3.47 16.94
CA MET A 251 18.27 -3.38 16.30
C MET A 251 18.12 -2.13 15.40
N HIS A 252 18.68 -1.00 15.83
CA HIS A 252 18.71 0.21 15.01
C HIS A 252 19.53 0.03 13.73
N GLN A 253 20.68 -0.64 13.81
CA GLN A 253 21.47 -0.97 12.61
C GLN A 253 20.67 -1.86 11.65
N VAL A 254 20.01 -2.90 12.16
CA VAL A 254 19.13 -3.80 11.38
C VAL A 254 18.02 -3.01 10.67
N LEU A 255 17.39 -2.05 11.36
CA LEU A 255 16.38 -1.18 10.75
C LEU A 255 16.91 -0.36 9.58
N LEU A 256 18.12 0.19 9.69
CA LEU A 256 18.74 0.95 8.60
C LEU A 256 19.16 0.06 7.43
N GLU A 257 19.66 -1.16 7.70
CA GLU A 257 19.93 -2.15 6.65
C GLU A 257 18.65 -2.55 5.92
N LEU A 258 17.56 -2.76 6.65
CA LEU A 258 16.24 -3.03 6.09
C LEU A 258 15.75 -1.89 5.20
N VAL A 259 15.93 -0.61 5.60
CA VAL A 259 15.60 0.54 4.76
C VAL A 259 16.37 0.49 3.44
N VAL A 260 17.68 0.24 3.49
CA VAL A 260 18.52 0.12 2.28
C VAL A 260 18.05 -1.04 1.40
N TYR A 261 17.72 -2.18 2.00
CA TYR A 261 17.21 -3.36 1.30
C TYR A 261 15.88 -3.09 0.58
N ILE A 262 14.91 -2.46 1.23
CA ILE A 262 13.62 -2.08 0.65
C ILE A 262 13.83 -1.13 -0.55
N GLN A 263 14.69 -0.13 -0.39
CA GLN A 263 15.02 0.81 -1.45
C GLN A 263 15.68 0.12 -2.64
N GLN A 264 16.61 -0.81 -2.39
CA GLN A 264 17.26 -1.59 -3.45
C GLN A 264 16.25 -2.44 -4.23
N LYS A 265 15.35 -3.14 -3.53
CA LYS A 265 14.28 -3.92 -4.19
C LYS A 265 13.42 -3.08 -5.14
N TYR A 266 13.05 -1.87 -4.73
CA TYR A 266 12.29 -0.98 -5.61
C TYR A 266 13.11 -0.54 -6.85
N ILE A 267 14.38 -0.21 -6.66
CA ILE A 267 15.29 0.15 -7.75
C ILE A 267 15.41 -1.00 -8.74
N ASP A 268 15.58 -2.24 -8.26
CA ASP A 268 15.70 -3.44 -9.07
C ASP A 268 14.43 -3.74 -9.85
N LYS A 269 13.25 -3.62 -9.23
CA LYS A 269 11.96 -3.73 -9.93
C LYS A 269 11.80 -2.66 -11.02
N CYS A 270 12.18 -1.42 -10.75
CA CYS A 270 12.17 -0.37 -11.77
C CYS A 270 13.03 -0.74 -12.97
N ASN A 271 14.26 -1.23 -12.73
CA ASN A 271 15.22 -1.55 -13.79
C ASN A 271 14.85 -2.82 -14.57
N ASN A 272 14.37 -3.85 -13.88
CA ASN A 272 14.20 -5.19 -14.45
C ASN A 272 12.77 -5.48 -14.90
N GLU A 273 11.77 -4.75 -14.37
CA GLU A 273 10.38 -5.04 -14.67
C GLU A 273 9.64 -3.82 -15.25
N TYR A 274 9.54 -2.70 -14.52
CA TYR A 274 8.63 -1.61 -14.87
C TYR A 274 9.08 -0.83 -16.11
N ILE A 275 10.35 -0.39 -16.14
CA ILE A 275 10.90 0.36 -17.27
C ILE A 275 10.96 -0.52 -18.55
N PRO A 276 11.39 -1.79 -18.50
CA PRO A 276 11.33 -2.68 -19.66
C PRO A 276 9.93 -2.91 -20.19
N LYS A 277 8.94 -3.12 -19.31
CA LYS A 277 7.52 -3.33 -19.67
C LYS A 277 6.95 -2.13 -20.45
N ILE A 278 7.18 -0.91 -19.95
CA ILE A 278 6.73 0.31 -20.64
C ILE A 278 7.52 0.55 -21.93
N SER A 279 8.82 0.23 -21.95
CA SER A 279 9.65 0.33 -23.17
C SER A 279 9.16 -0.60 -24.28
N LYS A 280 8.67 -1.79 -23.92
CA LYS A 280 8.02 -2.71 -24.87
C LYS A 280 6.74 -2.10 -25.44
N ILE A 281 5.86 -1.54 -24.61
CA ILE A 281 4.63 -0.85 -25.06
C ILE A 281 4.97 0.29 -26.04
N ILE A 282 6.03 1.04 -25.78
CA ILE A 282 6.52 2.11 -26.67
C ILE A 282 6.96 1.52 -28.04
N ALA A 283 7.68 0.40 -28.05
CA ALA A 283 8.11 -0.25 -29.27
C ALA A 283 6.93 -0.81 -30.08
N ASP A 284 5.99 -1.49 -29.41
CA ASP A 284 4.78 -2.05 -30.01
C ASP A 284 3.89 -0.94 -30.60
N SER A 285 3.72 0.18 -29.88
CA SER A 285 2.96 1.35 -30.37
C SER A 285 3.57 1.96 -31.63
N LYS A 286 4.91 2.10 -31.68
CA LYS A 286 5.59 2.58 -32.88
C LYS A 286 5.40 1.65 -34.09
N SER A 287 5.51 0.35 -33.86
CA SER A 287 5.28 -0.67 -34.90
C SER A 287 3.84 -0.59 -35.43
N MET A 288 2.87 -0.49 -34.52
CA MET A 288 1.45 -0.41 -34.86
C MET A 288 1.10 0.86 -35.66
N ILE A 289 1.67 2.02 -35.28
CA ILE A 289 1.53 3.27 -36.04
C ILE A 289 2.02 3.09 -37.48
N THR A 290 3.23 2.52 -37.64
CA THR A 290 3.80 2.28 -38.97
C THR A 290 2.94 1.35 -39.80
N GLN A 291 2.41 0.27 -39.20
CA GLN A 291 1.51 -0.66 -39.87
C GLN A 291 0.19 0.04 -40.28
N THR A 292 -0.43 0.80 -39.38
CA THR A 292 -1.69 1.50 -39.67
C THR A 292 -1.52 2.57 -40.73
N GLN A 293 -0.37 3.26 -40.77
CA GLN A 293 -0.03 4.23 -41.83
C GLN A 293 0.05 3.55 -43.22
N ARG A 294 0.64 2.34 -43.30
CA ARG A 294 0.68 1.56 -44.55
C ARG A 294 -0.72 1.14 -44.98
N LEU A 295 -1.55 0.64 -44.05
CA LEU A 295 -2.95 0.27 -44.34
C LEU A 295 -3.76 1.48 -44.84
N LYS A 296 -3.61 2.65 -44.20
CA LYS A 296 -4.25 3.88 -44.62
C LYS A 296 -3.85 4.30 -46.06
N ALA A 297 -2.55 4.16 -46.36
CA ALA A 297 -2.02 4.54 -47.67
C ALA A 297 -2.51 3.62 -48.80
N GLN A 298 -2.94 2.40 -48.51
CA GLN A 298 -3.45 1.41 -49.46
C GLN A 298 -4.97 1.39 -49.53
N GLU A 299 -5.68 2.17 -48.69
CA GLU A 299 -7.15 2.16 -48.60
C GLU A 299 -7.74 3.18 -49.57
N GLU A 300 -8.62 2.69 -50.45
CA GLU A 300 -9.29 3.50 -51.45
C GLU A 300 -10.64 4.09 -50.96
N ASP A 301 -11.28 3.43 -50.00
CA ASP A 301 -12.53 3.93 -49.41
C ASP A 301 -12.26 5.05 -48.39
N PRO A 302 -12.76 6.30 -48.66
CA PRO A 302 -12.52 7.41 -47.76
C PRO A 302 -13.05 7.21 -46.35
N LYS A 303 -14.10 6.42 -46.14
CA LYS A 303 -14.66 6.14 -44.83
C LYS A 303 -13.72 5.24 -44.02
N ARG A 304 -13.18 4.17 -44.64
CA ARG A 304 -12.21 3.28 -43.99
C ARG A 304 -10.88 3.98 -43.79
N ALA A 305 -10.41 4.80 -44.75
CA ALA A 305 -9.22 5.62 -44.58
C ALA A 305 -9.34 6.60 -43.40
N SER A 306 -10.54 7.16 -43.16
CA SER A 306 -10.84 7.99 -41.99
C SER A 306 -10.71 7.20 -40.67
N VAL A 307 -11.17 5.95 -40.63
CA VAL A 307 -11.00 5.08 -39.44
C VAL A 307 -9.49 4.86 -39.12
N TYR A 308 -8.69 4.55 -40.15
CA TYR A 308 -7.23 4.43 -39.95
C TYR A 308 -6.60 5.73 -39.45
N ALA A 309 -7.06 6.89 -39.92
CA ALA A 309 -6.59 8.18 -39.43
C ALA A 309 -6.85 8.38 -37.94
N HIS A 310 -8.05 8.03 -37.46
CA HIS A 310 -8.42 8.08 -36.04
C HIS A 310 -7.62 7.08 -35.22
N ASN A 311 -7.41 5.87 -35.74
CA ASN A 311 -6.58 4.86 -35.09
C ASN A 311 -5.12 5.33 -34.91
N ILE A 312 -4.53 5.95 -35.93
CA ILE A 312 -3.17 6.53 -35.85
C ILE A 312 -3.15 7.59 -34.75
N GLN A 313 -4.10 8.51 -34.71
CA GLN A 313 -4.17 9.54 -33.67
C GLN A 313 -4.25 8.94 -32.25
N ALA A 314 -5.06 7.91 -32.04
CA ALA A 314 -5.16 7.22 -30.77
C ALA A 314 -3.85 6.50 -30.39
N GLN A 315 -3.19 5.87 -31.37
CA GLN A 315 -1.89 5.19 -31.17
C GLN A 315 -0.76 6.18 -30.87
N GLU A 316 -0.73 7.33 -31.54
CA GLU A 316 0.24 8.42 -31.26
C GLU A 316 0.04 9.00 -29.87
N TRP A 317 -1.22 9.15 -29.43
CA TRP A 317 -1.53 9.56 -28.07
C TRP A 317 -1.04 8.54 -27.05
N THR A 318 -1.30 7.26 -27.28
CA THR A 318 -0.80 6.15 -26.45
C THR A 318 0.72 6.16 -26.35
N LEU A 319 1.42 6.34 -27.48
CA LEU A 319 2.88 6.44 -27.54
C LEU A 319 3.39 7.64 -26.73
N LYS A 320 2.74 8.79 -26.83
CA LYS A 320 3.11 10.00 -26.07
C LYS A 320 2.99 9.79 -24.57
N VAL A 321 1.86 9.20 -24.13
CA VAL A 321 1.60 8.90 -22.71
C VAL A 321 2.63 7.88 -22.20
N ALA A 322 2.87 6.79 -22.94
CA ALA A 322 3.83 5.77 -22.54
C ALA A 322 5.26 6.31 -22.39
N LYS A 323 5.71 7.18 -23.31
CA LYS A 323 7.02 7.85 -23.21
C LYS A 323 7.10 8.69 -21.94
N ARG A 324 6.08 9.52 -21.67
CA ARG A 324 6.05 10.36 -20.48
C ARG A 324 6.08 9.52 -19.20
N TYR A 325 5.31 8.45 -19.20
CA TYR A 325 5.26 7.55 -18.04
C TYR A 325 6.59 6.84 -17.80
N ARG A 326 7.30 6.41 -18.85
CA ARG A 326 8.65 5.85 -18.70
C ARG A 326 9.62 6.86 -18.08
N GLU A 327 9.57 8.12 -18.51
CA GLU A 327 10.38 9.19 -17.93
C GLU A 327 10.08 9.41 -16.45
N ASP A 328 8.79 9.31 -16.06
CA ASP A 328 8.37 9.44 -14.66
C ASP A 328 8.88 8.27 -13.80
N LEU A 329 8.86 7.03 -14.33
CA LEU A 329 9.45 5.86 -13.66
C LEU A 329 10.96 6.02 -13.46
N ILE A 330 11.67 6.48 -14.48
CA ILE A 330 13.11 6.75 -14.39
C ILE A 330 13.40 7.78 -13.31
N ARG A 331 12.65 8.89 -13.27
CA ARG A 331 12.80 9.92 -12.23
C ARG A 331 12.49 9.39 -10.83
N SER A 332 11.47 8.54 -10.68
CA SER A 332 11.13 7.92 -9.40
C SER A 332 12.25 7.01 -8.91
N ARG A 333 12.80 6.17 -9.79
CA ARG A 333 13.97 5.33 -9.51
C ARG A 333 15.18 6.17 -9.09
N ASP A 334 15.49 7.22 -9.84
CA ASP A 334 16.67 8.08 -9.57
C ASP A 334 16.53 8.79 -8.21
N LYS A 335 15.32 9.25 -7.86
CA LYS A 335 15.05 9.78 -6.52
C LYS A 335 15.24 8.73 -5.42
N MET A 336 14.85 7.47 -5.68
CA MET A 336 15.07 6.38 -4.72
C MET A 336 16.56 6.09 -4.54
N ILE A 337 17.35 6.14 -5.61
CA ILE A 337 18.81 6.02 -5.54
C ILE A 337 19.42 7.13 -4.68
N GLU A 338 18.98 8.37 -4.83
CA GLU A 338 19.46 9.47 -3.97
C GLU A 338 19.06 9.28 -2.51
N ALA A 339 17.83 8.85 -2.23
CA ALA A 339 17.39 8.51 -0.89
C ALA A 339 18.22 7.37 -0.28
N GLN A 340 18.55 6.36 -1.08
CA GLN A 340 19.38 5.23 -0.65
C GLN A 340 20.81 5.68 -0.29
N LYS A 341 21.39 6.63 -1.00
CA LYS A 341 22.71 7.19 -0.64
C LYS A 341 22.70 7.80 0.77
N VAL A 342 21.61 8.49 1.13
CA VAL A 342 21.45 9.05 2.48
C VAL A 342 21.30 7.93 3.50
N ALA A 343 20.46 6.91 3.20
CA ALA A 343 20.29 5.75 4.08
C ALA A 343 21.61 5.00 4.31
N LEU A 344 22.42 4.80 3.25
CA LEU A 344 23.76 4.18 3.36
C LEU A 344 24.74 5.02 4.19
N ALA A 345 24.65 6.35 4.13
CA ALA A 345 25.46 7.22 4.99
C ALA A 345 25.08 7.07 6.45
N ASN A 346 23.79 7.07 6.77
CA ASN A 346 23.27 6.84 8.11
C ASN A 346 23.61 5.44 8.63
N LEU A 347 23.50 4.43 7.77
CA LEU A 347 23.88 3.06 8.10
C LEU A 347 25.35 2.94 8.49
N ARG A 348 26.26 3.64 7.79
CA ARG A 348 27.69 3.66 8.18
C ARG A 348 27.91 4.22 9.58
N VAL A 349 27.20 5.30 9.94
CA VAL A 349 27.26 5.86 11.30
C VAL A 349 26.71 4.87 12.32
N SER A 350 25.56 4.26 12.02
CA SER A 350 24.94 3.25 12.90
C SER A 350 25.83 2.04 13.12
N LYS A 351 26.47 1.52 12.06
CA LYS A 351 27.47 0.43 12.15
C LYS A 351 28.61 0.78 13.10
N ASN A 352 29.24 1.93 12.87
CA ASN A 352 30.34 2.39 13.73
C ASN A 352 29.90 2.54 15.19
N THR A 353 28.69 3.07 15.43
CA THR A 353 28.17 3.25 16.78
C THR A 353 27.88 1.89 17.46
N TYR A 354 27.25 0.98 16.74
CA TYR A 354 27.01 -0.38 17.26
C TYR A 354 28.32 -1.10 17.62
N GLU A 355 29.34 -1.01 16.76
CA GLU A 355 30.66 -1.57 17.03
C GLU A 355 31.30 -0.95 18.27
N THR A 356 31.20 0.36 18.45
CA THR A 356 31.68 1.09 19.61
C THR A 356 30.98 0.63 20.88
N VAL A 357 29.65 0.54 20.86
CA VAL A 357 28.85 0.07 22.00
C VAL A 357 29.12 -1.39 22.29
N SER A 358 29.27 -2.25 21.27
CA SER A 358 29.58 -3.65 21.40
C SER A 358 30.95 -3.85 22.11
N LEU A 359 32.00 -3.16 21.64
CA LEU A 359 33.29 -3.17 22.26
C LEU A 359 33.24 -2.71 23.73
N SER A 360 32.47 -1.68 24.03
CA SER A 360 32.32 -1.17 25.38
C SER A 360 31.59 -2.16 26.29
N ALA A 361 30.55 -2.85 25.77
CA ALA A 361 29.84 -3.91 26.49
C ALA A 361 30.75 -5.11 26.75
N ASP A 362 31.48 -5.57 25.72
CA ASP A 362 32.42 -6.68 25.83
C ASP A 362 33.55 -6.34 26.79
N LEU A 363 34.06 -5.11 26.79
CA LEU A 363 35.08 -4.62 27.71
C LEU A 363 34.54 -4.50 29.14
N TYR A 364 33.30 -4.05 29.35
CA TYR A 364 32.64 -4.00 30.65
C TYR A 364 32.53 -5.42 31.29
N ASP A 365 32.18 -6.42 30.46
CA ASP A 365 32.13 -7.81 30.90
C ASP A 365 33.52 -8.30 31.31
N LEU A 366 34.58 -7.92 30.59
CA LEU A 366 35.96 -8.21 30.94
C LEU A 366 36.44 -7.47 32.20
N ILE A 367 35.98 -6.24 32.44
CA ILE A 367 36.34 -5.41 33.57
C ILE A 367 35.64 -5.83 34.86
N SER A 368 34.42 -6.40 34.75
CA SER A 368 33.80 -7.03 35.93
C SER A 368 34.68 -8.13 36.50
N GLU A 369 35.63 -8.63 35.71
CA GLU A 369 36.67 -9.61 36.12
C GLU A 369 38.03 -8.97 36.47
N SER A 370 38.29 -7.68 36.08
CA SER A 370 39.62 -7.05 36.33
C SER A 370 39.55 -5.51 36.31
N GLN A 371 39.83 -4.88 37.44
CA GLN A 371 39.73 -3.41 37.66
C GLN A 371 40.71 -2.55 36.81
N GLU A 372 41.77 -3.12 36.25
CA GLU A 372 42.84 -2.38 35.57
C GLU A 372 42.45 -1.87 34.17
N MET A 373 41.43 -2.43 33.51
CA MET A 373 41.01 -2.05 32.16
C MET A 373 40.02 -0.89 32.08
N PHE A 374 39.51 -0.41 33.19
CA PHE A 374 38.52 0.66 33.31
C PHE A 374 38.99 2.03 32.79
N VAL A 375 40.30 2.30 32.85
CA VAL A 375 40.87 3.58 32.39
C VAL A 375 40.73 3.75 30.86
N GLU A 376 40.66 2.67 30.11
CA GLU A 376 40.51 2.71 28.64
C GLU A 376 39.07 3.06 28.20
N ILE A 377 38.06 2.67 29.00
CA ILE A 377 36.64 2.94 28.69
C ILE A 377 36.33 4.44 28.77
N SER A 378 36.97 5.15 29.67
CA SER A 378 36.79 6.58 29.88
C SER A 378 37.13 7.43 28.64
N LYS A 379 37.91 6.87 27.72
CA LYS A 379 38.33 7.52 26.48
C LYS A 379 37.42 7.20 25.28
N ILE A 380 36.53 6.21 25.44
CA ILE A 380 35.63 5.81 24.34
C ILE A 380 34.44 6.76 24.30
N GLN A 381 34.40 7.63 23.30
CA GLN A 381 33.24 8.44 23.02
C GLN A 381 32.25 7.63 22.15
N VAL A 382 31.03 7.47 22.64
CA VAL A 382 29.96 6.92 21.84
C VAL A 382 29.47 8.04 20.88
N PRO A 383 29.62 7.88 19.56
CA PRO A 383 29.15 8.91 18.64
C PRO A 383 27.65 9.05 18.73
N ASP A 384 27.14 10.28 18.60
CA ASP A 384 25.72 10.55 18.54
C ASP A 384 25.13 9.92 17.29
N ILE A 385 24.15 9.03 17.47
CA ILE A 385 23.41 8.44 16.36
C ILE A 385 22.19 9.31 16.08
N VAL A 386 22.04 9.73 14.85
CA VAL A 386 20.80 10.38 14.43
C VAL A 386 19.78 9.28 14.08
N PRO A 387 18.62 9.22 14.71
CA PRO A 387 17.98 10.11 15.67
C PRO A 387 18.24 9.78 17.16
N PHE A 388 19.24 8.94 17.50
CA PHE A 388 19.49 8.51 18.87
C PHE A 388 20.52 9.42 19.55
N GLU A 389 20.05 10.47 20.21
CA GLU A 389 20.85 11.17 21.20
C GLU A 389 20.65 10.48 22.56
N ASN A 390 21.66 9.72 22.99
CA ASN A 390 21.53 8.98 24.22
C ASN A 390 22.28 9.64 25.37
N ALA A 391 21.60 10.59 26.04
CA ALA A 391 22.13 11.25 27.22
C ALA A 391 22.38 10.27 28.37
N GLN A 392 21.58 9.21 28.46
CA GLN A 392 21.69 8.24 29.57
C GLN A 392 22.87 7.27 29.35
N LEU A 393 23.21 6.90 28.12
CA LEU A 393 24.40 6.13 27.85
C LEU A 393 25.67 6.94 28.16
N LYS A 394 25.70 8.24 27.79
CA LYS A 394 26.75 9.20 28.15
C LYS A 394 26.93 9.30 29.69
N GLN A 395 25.82 9.31 30.44
CA GLN A 395 25.85 9.32 31.90
C GLN A 395 26.39 8.00 32.46
N LYS A 396 25.97 6.88 31.89
CA LYS A 396 26.45 5.57 32.32
C LYS A 396 27.97 5.39 32.12
N TYR A 397 28.49 5.86 30.99
CA TYR A 397 29.93 5.91 30.74
C TYR A 397 30.68 6.78 31.77
N ARG A 398 30.15 7.95 32.15
CA ARG A 398 30.73 8.79 33.21
C ARG A 398 30.72 8.07 34.56
N GLU A 399 29.60 7.46 34.94
CA GLU A 399 29.49 6.70 36.19
C GLU A 399 30.46 5.52 36.24
N LEU A 400 30.77 4.90 35.11
CA LEU A 400 31.76 3.85 34.99
C LEU A 400 33.19 4.42 35.16
N THR A 401 33.46 5.58 34.59
CA THR A 401 34.73 6.28 34.68
C THR A 401 35.01 6.72 36.13
N ASP A 402 34.00 7.36 36.77
CA ASP A 402 34.13 7.87 38.16
C ASP A 402 34.29 6.75 39.22
N LYS A 403 34.03 5.49 38.88
CA LYS A 403 34.26 4.34 39.76
C LYS A 403 35.69 3.76 39.66
N ILE A 404 36.50 4.26 38.74
CA ILE A 404 37.85 3.78 38.45
C ILE A 404 38.91 4.70 39.06
N ASP A 405 38.59 6.00 39.27
CA ASP A 405 39.36 6.95 40.04
C ASP A 405 39.10 6.76 41.53
#